data_2acc8212243a38aff7d9e760f0e938f8
#
_entry.id   2acc8212243a38aff7d9e760f0e938f8
#
_cell.length_a   1.000
_cell.length_b   1.000
_cell.length_c   1.000
_cell.angle_alpha   90.00
_cell.angle_beta   90.00
_cell.angle_gamma   90.00
#
_symmetry.space_group_name_H-M   'P 1'
#
loop_
_entity.id
_entity.type
_entity.pdbx_description
1 polymer ?
#
loop_
_entity_poly.entity_id
_entity_poly.type
_entity_poly.pdbx_seq_one_letter_code
_entity_poly.pdbx_strand_id
1 'polypeptide(L)'
;MKKDEQYKRLILREIYYANTLSATELSERIGKSLPLTIRTVNHLVKENILEPSGYAPSSGGRRPITYTINKKALYILSVSMDQLVTRISMMDLTNSHVGGIVRHELPLKNNPAALKTLAAILVDAIGQSGVARSRILGIGIGMPGFIDGIRGENYSFPMQDGTEQQSIVEYLSAAAGLPVHIDNDSSLIALAEYRFGNARKAANSMVVNIGWGVGLGMILNGSLFRGNNGFAGEFSHIPLFNNNKLCSCGKSGCLETETSLLVLIDKAVKGLADGKISSLQDHFPTGEIEKDCEIIMDAAARGDKFCIELIREIGYHIGRGVAILIHLLNPRSIVLSGRGSLAGRLWLAPVQMALNEHCIPRLATQTAVEVSELGYDAELLGSAALVMENYATP
;
A
#
# COMPACT_ATOMS: atom_id res chain seq x y z
N MET A 1 -22.26 -3.55 -20.13
CA MET A 1 -21.99 -2.10 -19.91
C MET A 1 -22.10 -1.36 -21.22
N LYS A 2 -22.81 -0.23 -21.31
CA LYS A 2 -22.88 0.58 -22.55
C LYS A 2 -21.48 1.17 -22.84
N LYS A 3 -21.04 1.19 -24.10
CA LYS A 3 -19.70 1.69 -24.49
C LYS A 3 -19.39 3.09 -23.93
N ASP A 4 -20.38 3.97 -23.85
CA ASP A 4 -20.20 5.34 -23.31
C ASP A 4 -19.84 5.33 -21.83
N GLU A 5 -20.40 4.42 -21.03
CA GLU A 5 -20.07 4.29 -19.60
C GLU A 5 -18.62 3.79 -19.39
N GLN A 6 -18.18 2.86 -20.21
CA GLN A 6 -16.79 2.39 -20.17
C GLN A 6 -15.80 3.53 -20.50
N TYR A 7 -16.14 4.41 -21.45
CA TYR A 7 -15.27 5.57 -21.76
C TYR A 7 -15.20 6.57 -20.61
N LYS A 8 -16.31 6.84 -19.93
CA LYS A 8 -16.30 7.70 -18.75
C LYS A 8 -15.35 7.15 -17.68
N ARG A 9 -15.43 5.87 -17.40
CA ARG A 9 -14.58 5.20 -16.40
C ARG A 9 -13.10 5.23 -16.76
N LEU A 10 -12.74 5.01 -18.02
CA LEU A 10 -11.38 5.13 -18.50
C LEU A 10 -10.83 6.56 -18.33
N ILE A 11 -11.60 7.58 -18.69
CA ILE A 11 -11.20 8.99 -18.53
C ILE A 11 -11.00 9.32 -17.05
N LEU A 12 -11.91 8.89 -16.18
CA LEU A 12 -11.78 9.12 -14.74
C LEU A 12 -10.55 8.48 -14.16
N ARG A 13 -10.23 7.24 -14.54
CA ARG A 13 -9.02 6.54 -14.09
C ARG A 13 -7.75 7.26 -14.53
N GLU A 14 -7.67 7.70 -15.79
CA GLU A 14 -6.49 8.41 -16.30
C GLU A 14 -6.28 9.75 -15.58
N ILE A 15 -7.34 10.51 -15.33
CA ILE A 15 -7.25 11.78 -14.59
C ILE A 15 -6.91 11.52 -13.12
N TYR A 16 -7.49 10.48 -12.51
CA TYR A 16 -7.19 10.10 -11.12
C TYR A 16 -5.68 9.88 -10.89
N TYR A 17 -5.00 9.18 -11.81
CA TYR A 17 -3.57 8.93 -11.69
C TYR A 17 -2.67 10.09 -12.14
N ALA A 18 -3.16 10.94 -13.04
CA ALA A 18 -2.37 12.05 -13.56
C ALA A 18 -2.67 13.39 -12.86
N ASN A 19 -3.71 13.46 -12.04
CA ASN A 19 -4.31 14.64 -11.42
C ASN A 19 -4.97 15.60 -12.43
N THR A 20 -4.29 15.92 -13.52
CA THR A 20 -4.81 16.83 -14.57
C THR A 20 -4.38 16.33 -15.95
N LEU A 21 -5.32 16.32 -16.90
CA LEU A 21 -5.04 15.99 -18.31
C LEU A 21 -5.90 16.87 -19.24
N SER A 22 -5.35 17.17 -20.41
CA SER A 22 -6.11 17.76 -21.51
C SER A 22 -6.87 16.67 -22.28
N ALA A 23 -7.88 17.06 -23.06
CA ALA A 23 -8.61 16.12 -23.91
C ALA A 23 -7.72 15.45 -24.97
N THR A 24 -6.66 16.11 -25.42
CA THR A 24 -5.67 15.54 -26.35
C THR A 24 -4.87 14.43 -25.67
N GLU A 25 -4.29 14.70 -24.50
CA GLU A 25 -3.54 13.69 -23.73
C GLU A 25 -4.41 12.50 -23.34
N LEU A 26 -5.67 12.75 -22.97
CA LEU A 26 -6.65 11.68 -22.68
C LEU A 26 -6.90 10.82 -23.92
N SER A 27 -7.12 11.44 -25.09
CA SER A 27 -7.35 10.76 -26.37
C SER A 27 -6.19 9.79 -26.69
N GLU A 28 -4.95 10.25 -26.52
CA GLU A 28 -3.75 9.46 -26.74
C GLU A 28 -3.64 8.28 -25.75
N ARG A 29 -3.81 8.55 -24.44
CA ARG A 29 -3.68 7.52 -23.39
C ARG A 29 -4.73 6.41 -23.48
N ILE A 30 -5.98 6.77 -23.76
CA ILE A 30 -7.06 5.78 -23.89
C ILE A 30 -7.18 5.17 -25.28
N GLY A 31 -6.39 5.63 -26.26
CA GLY A 31 -6.41 5.13 -27.64
C GLY A 31 -7.75 5.35 -28.35
N LYS A 32 -8.39 6.53 -28.14
CA LYS A 32 -9.69 6.88 -28.72
C LYS A 32 -9.62 8.21 -29.46
N SER A 33 -10.56 8.42 -30.40
CA SER A 33 -10.58 9.66 -31.19
C SER A 33 -10.81 10.89 -30.33
N LEU A 34 -10.13 12.00 -30.65
CA LEU A 34 -10.26 13.26 -29.93
C LEU A 34 -11.71 13.81 -29.90
N PRO A 35 -12.52 13.75 -30.97
CA PRO A 35 -13.92 14.18 -30.91
C PRO A 35 -14.76 13.39 -29.90
N LEU A 36 -14.56 12.08 -29.81
CA LEU A 36 -15.24 11.23 -28.81
C LEU A 36 -14.79 11.59 -27.39
N THR A 37 -13.50 11.79 -27.18
CA THR A 37 -12.93 12.17 -25.88
C THR A 37 -13.47 13.52 -25.43
N ILE A 38 -13.49 14.54 -26.30
CA ILE A 38 -14.05 15.87 -26.00
C ILE A 38 -15.54 15.77 -25.63
N ARG A 39 -16.32 14.98 -26.38
CA ARG A 39 -17.75 14.78 -26.06
C ARG A 39 -17.94 14.18 -24.68
N THR A 40 -17.15 13.14 -24.33
CA THR A 40 -17.25 12.47 -23.04
C THR A 40 -16.77 13.37 -21.89
N VAL A 41 -15.66 14.11 -22.06
CA VAL A 41 -15.18 15.10 -21.09
C VAL A 41 -16.24 16.18 -20.84
N ASN A 42 -16.84 16.75 -21.91
CA ASN A 42 -17.89 17.75 -21.76
C ASN A 42 -19.14 17.22 -21.04
N HIS A 43 -19.43 15.93 -21.21
CA HIS A 43 -20.52 15.28 -20.48
C HIS A 43 -20.19 15.16 -18.99
N LEU A 44 -18.98 14.71 -18.64
CA LEU A 44 -18.51 14.63 -17.24
C LEU A 44 -18.42 16.01 -16.57
N VAL A 45 -18.11 17.07 -17.33
CA VAL A 45 -18.15 18.46 -16.82
C VAL A 45 -19.60 18.89 -16.54
N LYS A 46 -20.55 18.56 -17.42
CA LYS A 46 -21.98 18.86 -17.20
C LYS A 46 -22.55 18.10 -15.99
N GLU A 47 -22.07 16.89 -15.74
CA GLU A 47 -22.42 16.08 -14.55
C GLU A 47 -21.69 16.56 -13.29
N ASN A 48 -20.87 17.62 -13.37
CA ASN A 48 -20.06 18.17 -12.28
C ASN A 48 -19.07 17.15 -11.68
N ILE A 49 -18.64 16.17 -12.49
CA ILE A 49 -17.64 15.16 -12.11
C ILE A 49 -16.24 15.66 -12.44
N LEU A 50 -16.07 16.33 -13.57
CA LEU A 50 -14.84 17.02 -13.95
C LEU A 50 -15.01 18.52 -13.91
N GLU A 51 -13.91 19.23 -13.69
CA GLU A 51 -13.85 20.68 -13.77
C GLU A 51 -12.58 21.12 -14.53
N PRO A 52 -12.63 22.27 -15.26
CA PRO A 52 -11.44 22.87 -15.86
C PRO A 52 -10.43 23.27 -14.78
N SER A 53 -9.15 22.91 -14.95
CA SER A 53 -8.10 23.20 -13.95
C SER A 53 -6.95 24.08 -14.47
N GLY A 54 -7.07 24.58 -15.70
CA GLY A 54 -6.06 25.46 -16.32
C GLY A 54 -5.74 25.09 -17.75
N TYR A 55 -4.50 25.31 -18.17
CA TYR A 55 -4.02 25.06 -19.53
C TYR A 55 -2.75 24.22 -19.52
N ALA A 56 -2.64 23.29 -20.44
CA ALA A 56 -1.43 22.51 -20.65
C ALA A 56 -0.25 23.39 -21.12
N PRO A 57 1.00 22.97 -20.96
CA PRO A 57 2.16 23.63 -21.55
C PRO A 57 1.98 23.83 -23.05
N SER A 58 2.50 24.96 -23.60
CA SER A 58 2.39 25.24 -25.04
C SER A 58 3.41 24.39 -25.80
N SER A 59 2.93 23.68 -26.80
CA SER A 59 3.77 22.98 -27.81
C SER A 59 3.78 23.69 -29.19
N GLY A 60 3.32 24.96 -29.23
CA GLY A 60 3.08 25.71 -30.44
C GLY A 60 1.58 25.74 -30.79
N GLY A 61 0.92 26.89 -30.68
CA GLY A 61 -0.50 27.06 -30.91
C GLY A 61 -1.32 27.37 -29.64
N ARG A 62 -2.66 27.30 -29.73
CA ARG A 62 -3.56 27.57 -28.60
C ARG A 62 -3.41 26.47 -27.55
N ARG A 63 -3.12 26.87 -26.31
CA ARG A 63 -2.96 25.92 -25.15
C ARG A 63 -4.28 25.19 -24.90
N PRO A 64 -4.26 23.85 -24.87
CA PRO A 64 -5.46 23.07 -24.55
C PRO A 64 -5.85 23.22 -23.08
N ILE A 65 -7.14 23.23 -22.82
CA ILE A 65 -7.68 23.21 -21.43
C ILE A 65 -7.38 21.86 -20.80
N THR A 66 -6.94 21.88 -19.55
CA THR A 66 -6.79 20.69 -18.71
C THR A 66 -7.98 20.52 -17.79
N TYR A 67 -8.28 19.30 -17.43
CA TYR A 67 -9.40 18.92 -16.57
C TYR A 67 -8.89 18.14 -15.36
N THR A 68 -9.54 18.33 -14.23
CA THR A 68 -9.34 17.59 -12.99
C THR A 68 -10.66 17.02 -12.50
N ILE A 69 -10.61 16.10 -11.53
CA ILE A 69 -11.82 15.56 -10.90
C ILE A 69 -12.29 16.55 -9.84
N ASN A 70 -13.59 16.85 -9.81
CA ASN A 70 -14.18 17.64 -8.75
C ASN A 70 -14.13 16.86 -7.43
N LYS A 71 -13.46 17.42 -6.42
CA LYS A 71 -13.26 16.83 -5.09
C LYS A 71 -14.54 16.32 -4.42
N LYS A 72 -15.67 16.98 -4.72
CA LYS A 72 -16.96 16.63 -4.12
C LYS A 72 -17.81 15.70 -4.99
N ALA A 73 -17.30 15.19 -6.10
CA ALA A 73 -18.10 14.39 -7.03
C ALA A 73 -18.24 12.94 -6.60
N LEU A 74 -17.12 12.24 -6.42
CA LEU A 74 -17.06 10.81 -6.22
C LEU A 74 -16.08 10.46 -5.09
N TYR A 75 -16.29 9.30 -4.47
CA TYR A 75 -15.54 8.86 -3.31
C TYR A 75 -15.22 7.37 -3.38
N ILE A 76 -14.25 6.95 -2.59
CA ILE A 76 -13.87 5.56 -2.37
C ILE A 76 -13.77 5.34 -0.86
N LEU A 77 -14.32 4.24 -0.35
CA LEU A 77 -14.01 3.79 1.01
C LEU A 77 -12.75 2.94 0.98
N SER A 78 -11.69 3.49 1.55
CA SER A 78 -10.37 2.86 1.59
C SER A 78 -10.15 2.21 2.95
N VAL A 79 -9.70 0.95 2.93
CA VAL A 79 -9.50 0.14 4.13
C VAL A 79 -8.13 -0.51 4.07
N SER A 80 -7.39 -0.36 5.15
CA SER A 80 -6.10 -1.01 5.37
C SER A 80 -6.17 -1.84 6.64
N MET A 81 -5.84 -3.11 6.53
CA MET A 81 -5.84 -4.04 7.66
C MET A 81 -4.43 -4.56 7.88
N ASP A 82 -3.99 -4.53 9.12
CA ASP A 82 -2.91 -5.38 9.59
C ASP A 82 -3.46 -6.52 10.47
N GLN A 83 -2.61 -7.26 11.14
CA GLN A 83 -3.04 -8.40 11.96
C GLN A 83 -3.83 -7.99 13.22
N LEU A 84 -3.78 -6.72 13.63
CA LEU A 84 -4.30 -6.20 14.89
C LEU A 84 -5.34 -5.11 14.69
N VAL A 85 -5.13 -4.26 13.68
CA VAL A 85 -5.85 -3.00 13.48
C VAL A 85 -6.38 -2.88 12.07
N THR A 86 -7.55 -2.29 11.94
CA THR A 86 -8.15 -1.87 10.69
C THR A 86 -8.25 -0.36 10.66
N ARG A 87 -7.68 0.29 9.65
CA ARG A 87 -7.81 1.73 9.38
C ARG A 87 -8.75 1.94 8.21
N ILE A 88 -9.65 2.90 8.35
CA ILE A 88 -10.67 3.20 7.34
C ILE A 88 -10.69 4.69 7.08
N SER A 89 -10.82 5.05 5.83
CA SER A 89 -11.03 6.43 5.43
C SER A 89 -11.93 6.54 4.20
N MET A 90 -12.89 7.44 4.24
CA MET A 90 -13.54 7.90 3.03
C MET A 90 -12.59 8.84 2.30
N MET A 91 -12.23 8.53 1.07
CA MET A 91 -11.31 9.32 0.25
C MET A 91 -12.04 9.92 -0.94
N ASP A 92 -11.76 11.18 -1.24
CA ASP A 92 -12.16 11.77 -2.52
C ASP A 92 -11.21 11.31 -3.65
N LEU A 93 -11.57 11.58 -4.90
CA LEU A 93 -10.72 11.18 -6.03
C LEU A 93 -9.52 12.14 -6.26
N THR A 94 -9.16 12.96 -5.28
CA THR A 94 -7.86 13.65 -5.21
C THR A 94 -6.97 13.06 -4.13
N ASN A 95 -7.36 11.89 -3.58
CA ASN A 95 -6.68 11.18 -2.49
C ASN A 95 -6.67 11.95 -1.16
N SER A 96 -7.63 12.84 -0.93
CA SER A 96 -7.78 13.53 0.35
C SER A 96 -8.75 12.75 1.25
N HIS A 97 -8.38 12.64 2.55
CA HIS A 97 -9.23 11.99 3.56
C HIS A 97 -10.41 12.90 3.92
N VAL A 98 -11.62 12.38 3.78
CA VAL A 98 -12.86 13.06 4.14
C VAL A 98 -13.31 12.58 5.53
N GLY A 99 -13.24 13.47 6.51
CA GLY A 99 -13.53 13.12 7.92
C GLY A 99 -12.37 12.48 8.66
N GLY A 100 -11.20 12.32 8.01
CA GLY A 100 -10.01 11.74 8.62
C GLY A 100 -9.92 10.21 8.49
N ILE A 101 -9.02 9.62 9.27
CA ILE A 101 -8.78 8.18 9.33
C ILE A 101 -9.35 7.67 10.65
N VAL A 102 -10.22 6.67 10.58
CA VAL A 102 -10.77 5.99 11.76
C VAL A 102 -10.05 4.67 11.95
N ARG A 103 -9.67 4.38 13.20
CA ARG A 103 -8.96 3.18 13.61
C ARG A 103 -9.88 2.28 14.44
N HIS A 104 -9.89 0.99 14.10
CA HIS A 104 -10.62 -0.04 14.83
C HIS A 104 -9.67 -1.16 15.23
N GLU A 105 -9.73 -1.63 16.46
CA GLU A 105 -9.07 -2.86 16.87
C GLU A 105 -9.86 -4.05 16.32
N LEU A 106 -9.22 -4.82 15.44
CA LEU A 106 -9.79 -6.01 14.82
C LEU A 106 -8.70 -7.06 14.64
N PRO A 107 -8.32 -7.78 15.72
CA PRO A 107 -7.37 -8.88 15.62
C PRO A 107 -7.91 -9.96 14.67
N LEU A 108 -7.06 -10.40 13.71
CA LEU A 108 -7.45 -11.41 12.73
C LEU A 108 -7.18 -12.83 13.20
N LYS A 109 -6.14 -13.03 14.00
CA LYS A 109 -5.71 -14.36 14.44
C LYS A 109 -6.74 -14.97 15.39
N ASN A 110 -7.22 -16.19 15.06
CA ASN A 110 -8.21 -16.93 15.85
C ASN A 110 -9.52 -16.16 16.09
N ASN A 111 -9.92 -15.33 15.14
CA ASN A 111 -11.15 -14.52 15.23
C ASN A 111 -12.14 -14.86 14.12
N PRO A 112 -12.97 -15.89 14.28
CA PRO A 112 -13.97 -16.27 13.27
C PRO A 112 -15.07 -15.22 13.09
N ALA A 113 -15.22 -14.27 14.03
CA ALA A 113 -16.19 -13.18 13.91
C ALA A 113 -15.62 -11.96 13.15
N ALA A 114 -14.36 -11.99 12.73
CA ALA A 114 -13.68 -10.84 12.13
C ALA A 114 -14.42 -10.31 10.89
N LEU A 115 -14.93 -11.19 10.03
CA LEU A 115 -15.67 -10.78 8.82
C LEU A 115 -16.97 -10.05 9.15
N LYS A 116 -17.73 -10.57 10.09
CA LYS A 116 -18.98 -9.94 10.56
C LYS A 116 -18.72 -8.58 11.20
N THR A 117 -17.66 -8.49 12.01
CA THR A 117 -17.26 -7.23 12.64
C THR A 117 -16.81 -6.22 11.58
N LEU A 118 -15.99 -6.64 10.61
CA LEU A 118 -15.56 -5.79 9.50
C LEU A 118 -16.76 -5.26 8.70
N ALA A 119 -17.74 -6.12 8.38
CA ALA A 119 -18.95 -5.70 7.68
C ALA A 119 -19.72 -4.60 8.45
N ALA A 120 -19.89 -4.76 9.77
CA ALA A 120 -20.53 -3.74 10.60
C ALA A 120 -19.75 -2.41 10.57
N ILE A 121 -18.42 -2.47 10.72
CA ILE A 121 -17.56 -1.29 10.67
C ILE A 121 -17.67 -0.56 9.31
N LEU A 122 -17.71 -1.31 8.19
CA LEU A 122 -17.86 -0.71 6.85
C LEU A 122 -19.22 -0.01 6.68
N VAL A 123 -20.30 -0.64 7.14
CA VAL A 123 -21.65 -0.07 7.07
C VAL A 123 -21.73 1.21 7.91
N ASP A 124 -21.18 1.20 9.10
CA ASP A 124 -21.14 2.35 10.00
C ASP A 124 -20.30 3.49 9.41
N ALA A 125 -19.12 3.19 8.86
CA ALA A 125 -18.26 4.18 8.21
C ALA A 125 -18.95 4.86 7.03
N ILE A 126 -19.69 4.10 6.19
CA ILE A 126 -20.50 4.65 5.10
C ILE A 126 -21.61 5.54 5.67
N GLY A 127 -22.32 5.09 6.70
CA GLY A 127 -23.42 5.84 7.31
C GLY A 127 -22.97 7.16 7.94
N GLN A 128 -21.80 7.15 8.60
CA GLN A 128 -21.25 8.32 9.30
C GLN A 128 -20.53 9.31 8.36
N SER A 129 -20.15 8.88 7.15
CA SER A 129 -19.39 9.72 6.21
C SER A 129 -20.15 10.95 5.71
N GLY A 130 -21.49 10.96 5.79
CA GLY A 130 -22.33 11.99 5.17
C GLY A 130 -22.33 11.96 3.64
N VAL A 131 -21.65 10.99 3.01
CA VAL A 131 -21.59 10.85 1.55
C VAL A 131 -22.75 9.98 1.06
N ALA A 132 -23.48 10.45 0.04
CA ALA A 132 -24.52 9.65 -0.58
C ALA A 132 -23.90 8.37 -1.20
N ARG A 133 -24.49 7.21 -0.91
CA ARG A 133 -23.98 5.89 -1.37
C ARG A 133 -23.77 5.83 -2.90
N SER A 134 -24.64 6.48 -3.67
CA SER A 134 -24.53 6.56 -5.13
C SER A 134 -23.27 7.30 -5.63
N ARG A 135 -22.56 8.00 -4.75
CA ARG A 135 -21.31 8.72 -5.05
C ARG A 135 -20.07 7.95 -4.61
N ILE A 136 -20.23 6.79 -3.96
CA ILE A 136 -19.13 5.92 -3.54
C ILE A 136 -18.93 4.88 -4.66
N LEU A 137 -17.76 4.88 -5.28
CA LEU A 137 -17.42 3.97 -6.39
C LEU A 137 -17.27 2.53 -5.95
N GLY A 138 -16.82 2.31 -4.72
CA GLY A 138 -16.58 0.99 -4.14
C GLY A 138 -15.73 1.07 -2.89
N ILE A 139 -15.40 -0.11 -2.39
CA ILE A 139 -14.57 -0.33 -1.20
C ILE A 139 -13.34 -1.09 -1.63
N GLY A 140 -12.15 -0.57 -1.32
CA GLY A 140 -10.88 -1.27 -1.50
C GLY A 140 -10.31 -1.67 -0.15
N ILE A 141 -9.88 -2.92 -0.01
CA ILE A 141 -9.38 -3.46 1.25
C ILE A 141 -8.01 -4.11 1.03
N GLY A 142 -6.99 -3.57 1.68
CA GLY A 142 -5.68 -4.22 1.84
C GLY A 142 -5.70 -5.14 3.04
N MET A 143 -5.32 -6.41 2.86
CA MET A 143 -5.33 -7.41 3.92
C MET A 143 -3.96 -8.09 4.02
N PRO A 144 -3.49 -8.48 5.23
CA PRO A 144 -2.28 -9.27 5.39
C PRO A 144 -2.50 -10.72 4.97
N GLY A 145 -1.44 -11.39 4.54
CA GLY A 145 -1.40 -12.82 4.23
C GLY A 145 -1.68 -13.18 2.78
N PHE A 146 -2.01 -14.45 2.54
CA PHE A 146 -2.27 -15.00 1.21
C PHE A 146 -3.67 -14.63 0.74
N ILE A 147 -3.77 -13.62 -0.14
CA ILE A 147 -5.04 -13.10 -0.66
C ILE A 147 -5.22 -13.51 -2.12
N ASP A 148 -6.33 -14.19 -2.41
CA ASP A 148 -6.80 -14.38 -3.78
C ASP A 148 -7.85 -13.31 -4.10
N GLY A 149 -7.42 -12.21 -4.70
CA GLY A 149 -8.31 -11.10 -5.05
C GLY A 149 -9.35 -11.45 -6.13
N ILE A 150 -9.13 -12.51 -6.91
CA ILE A 150 -10.08 -12.98 -7.93
C ILE A 150 -11.21 -13.80 -7.28
N ARG A 151 -10.84 -14.72 -6.39
CA ARG A 151 -11.82 -15.52 -5.63
C ARG A 151 -12.43 -14.76 -4.46
N GLY A 152 -11.79 -13.70 -4.01
CA GLY A 152 -12.22 -12.90 -2.87
C GLY A 152 -12.01 -13.60 -1.53
N GLU A 153 -10.88 -14.30 -1.38
CA GLU A 153 -10.56 -15.13 -0.20
C GLU A 153 -9.24 -14.72 0.47
N ASN A 154 -9.14 -14.95 1.77
CA ASN A 154 -7.91 -14.85 2.57
C ASN A 154 -7.59 -16.21 3.19
N TYR A 155 -6.53 -16.84 2.73
CA TYR A 155 -6.12 -18.18 3.18
C TYR A 155 -5.29 -18.19 4.47
N SER A 156 -4.72 -17.05 4.86
CA SER A 156 -3.88 -16.95 6.07
C SER A 156 -4.68 -16.68 7.33
N PHE A 157 -5.79 -15.92 7.19
CA PHE A 157 -6.65 -15.55 8.29
C PHE A 157 -8.10 -15.91 7.94
N PRO A 158 -8.55 -17.14 8.27
CA PRO A 158 -9.95 -17.51 8.08
C PRO A 158 -10.82 -16.62 8.97
N MET A 159 -11.58 -15.73 8.32
CA MET A 159 -12.40 -14.72 8.97
C MET A 159 -13.85 -15.19 9.16
N GLN A 160 -14.15 -16.44 8.80
CA GLN A 160 -15.44 -17.09 8.87
C GLN A 160 -15.33 -18.40 9.65
N ASP A 161 -16.42 -18.89 10.19
CA ASP A 161 -16.47 -20.16 10.92
C ASP A 161 -16.52 -21.43 10.03
N GLY A 162 -16.44 -21.24 8.70
CA GLY A 162 -16.46 -22.32 7.72
C GLY A 162 -17.85 -22.84 7.36
N THR A 163 -18.92 -22.24 7.89
CA THR A 163 -20.31 -22.60 7.57
C THR A 163 -20.87 -21.78 6.41
N GLU A 164 -20.24 -20.67 6.06
CA GLU A 164 -20.66 -19.78 4.99
C GLU A 164 -20.09 -20.22 3.62
N GLN A 165 -20.94 -20.24 2.59
CA GLN A 165 -20.56 -20.60 1.21
C GLN A 165 -20.12 -19.38 0.37
N GLN A 166 -20.14 -18.18 0.95
CA GLN A 166 -19.81 -16.93 0.27
C GLN A 166 -18.35 -16.54 0.48
N SER A 167 -17.72 -15.97 -0.54
CA SER A 167 -16.42 -15.36 -0.41
C SER A 167 -16.48 -14.10 0.47
N ILE A 168 -15.32 -13.63 0.98
CA ILE A 168 -15.21 -12.37 1.74
C ILE A 168 -15.79 -11.21 0.93
N VAL A 169 -15.47 -11.15 -0.37
CA VAL A 169 -15.93 -10.09 -1.28
C VAL A 169 -17.44 -10.10 -1.44
N GLU A 170 -18.05 -11.28 -1.65
CA GLU A 170 -19.51 -11.41 -1.78
C GLU A 170 -20.24 -11.00 -0.50
N TYR A 171 -19.77 -11.48 0.65
CA TYR A 171 -20.34 -11.14 1.94
C TYR A 171 -20.29 -9.63 2.23
N LEU A 172 -19.11 -9.01 2.09
CA LEU A 172 -18.94 -7.59 2.34
C LEU A 172 -19.68 -6.71 1.32
N SER A 173 -19.72 -7.13 0.05
CA SER A 173 -20.47 -6.41 -1.00
C SER A 173 -21.97 -6.42 -0.72
N ALA A 174 -22.52 -7.57 -0.29
CA ALA A 174 -23.91 -7.67 0.09
C ALA A 174 -24.25 -6.81 1.32
N ALA A 175 -23.40 -6.83 2.35
CA ALA A 175 -23.58 -6.04 3.55
C ALA A 175 -23.50 -4.52 3.30
N ALA A 176 -22.49 -4.07 2.54
CA ALA A 176 -22.28 -2.66 2.25
C ALA A 176 -23.18 -2.12 1.13
N GLY A 177 -23.69 -2.99 0.25
CA GLY A 177 -24.42 -2.59 -0.96
C GLY A 177 -23.58 -1.82 -1.97
N LEU A 178 -22.26 -2.09 -2.00
CA LEU A 178 -21.25 -1.47 -2.85
C LEU A 178 -20.28 -2.54 -3.37
N PRO A 179 -19.64 -2.34 -4.54
CA PRO A 179 -18.55 -3.22 -4.98
C PRO A 179 -17.41 -3.22 -3.97
N VAL A 180 -16.91 -4.42 -3.62
CA VAL A 180 -15.75 -4.61 -2.74
C VAL A 180 -14.63 -5.28 -3.53
N HIS A 181 -13.40 -4.83 -3.35
CA HIS A 181 -12.19 -5.41 -3.92
C HIS A 181 -11.17 -5.62 -2.81
N ILE A 182 -10.54 -6.78 -2.77
CA ILE A 182 -9.50 -7.11 -1.81
C ILE A 182 -8.20 -7.46 -2.51
N ASP A 183 -7.07 -7.19 -1.88
CA ASP A 183 -5.74 -7.63 -2.31
C ASP A 183 -4.79 -7.67 -1.10
N ASN A 184 -3.60 -8.25 -1.31
CA ASN A 184 -2.56 -8.26 -0.29
C ASN A 184 -2.07 -6.83 0.00
N ASP A 185 -1.84 -6.50 1.28
CA ASP A 185 -1.40 -5.19 1.78
C ASP A 185 -0.13 -4.68 1.08
N SER A 186 0.91 -5.51 0.99
CA SER A 186 2.19 -5.15 0.37
C SER A 186 2.07 -4.95 -1.14
N SER A 187 1.19 -5.70 -1.79
CA SER A 187 0.82 -5.49 -3.19
C SER A 187 0.15 -4.14 -3.40
N LEU A 188 -0.74 -3.73 -2.49
CA LEU A 188 -1.42 -2.43 -2.57
C LEU A 188 -0.49 -1.27 -2.25
N ILE A 189 0.42 -1.42 -1.27
CA ILE A 189 1.48 -0.45 -1.03
C ILE A 189 2.32 -0.25 -2.30
N ALA A 190 2.69 -1.34 -2.99
CA ALA A 190 3.43 -1.22 -4.25
C ALA A 190 2.62 -0.53 -5.35
N LEU A 191 1.32 -0.79 -5.43
CA LEU A 191 0.44 -0.08 -6.34
C LEU A 191 0.39 1.42 -6.04
N ALA A 192 0.29 1.81 -4.76
CA ALA A 192 0.34 3.21 -4.33
C ALA A 192 1.67 3.88 -4.71
N GLU A 193 2.79 3.24 -4.41
CA GLU A 193 4.13 3.75 -4.75
C GLU A 193 4.33 3.91 -6.25
N TYR A 194 3.80 2.99 -7.04
CA TYR A 194 3.85 3.06 -8.51
C TYR A 194 2.95 4.17 -9.06
N ARG A 195 1.77 4.39 -8.49
CA ARG A 195 0.82 5.39 -8.98
C ARG A 195 1.10 6.79 -8.46
N PHE A 196 1.53 6.92 -7.21
CA PHE A 196 1.60 8.20 -6.50
C PHE A 196 2.96 8.50 -5.86
N GLY A 197 3.78 7.48 -5.58
CA GLY A 197 5.02 7.58 -4.80
C GLY A 197 6.31 7.48 -5.62
N ASN A 198 7.35 6.99 -4.96
CA ASN A 198 8.73 6.95 -5.47
C ASN A 198 8.93 5.97 -6.65
N ALA A 199 8.08 4.96 -6.81
CA ALA A 199 8.14 4.02 -7.93
C ALA A 199 7.44 4.52 -9.22
N ARG A 200 6.86 5.72 -9.22
CA ARG A 200 5.96 6.24 -10.28
C ARG A 200 6.52 6.21 -11.70
N LYS A 201 7.84 6.30 -11.88
CA LYS A 201 8.48 6.33 -13.20
C LYS A 201 9.25 5.06 -13.54
N ALA A 202 9.16 4.05 -12.71
CA ALA A 202 9.92 2.83 -12.85
C ALA A 202 9.04 1.66 -13.29
N ALA A 203 9.18 1.24 -14.55
CA ALA A 203 8.44 0.09 -15.08
C ALA A 203 8.76 -1.22 -14.34
N ASN A 204 9.95 -1.32 -13.74
CA ASN A 204 10.36 -2.43 -12.89
C ASN A 204 10.84 -1.87 -11.56
N SER A 205 10.06 -2.07 -10.51
CA SER A 205 10.36 -1.61 -9.15
C SER A 205 9.88 -2.62 -8.11
N MET A 206 10.57 -2.64 -6.98
CA MET A 206 10.25 -3.47 -5.84
C MET A 206 9.90 -2.55 -4.67
N VAL A 207 8.87 -2.89 -3.94
CA VAL A 207 8.46 -2.14 -2.74
C VAL A 207 8.49 -3.08 -1.55
N VAL A 208 9.42 -2.82 -0.64
CA VAL A 208 9.56 -3.59 0.60
C VAL A 208 8.69 -2.91 1.66
N ASN A 209 7.63 -3.59 2.04
CA ASN A 209 6.76 -3.19 3.15
C ASN A 209 7.40 -3.60 4.47
N ILE A 210 7.86 -2.63 5.25
CA ILE A 210 8.41 -2.85 6.60
C ILE A 210 7.28 -2.57 7.60
N GLY A 211 6.68 -3.64 8.10
CA GLY A 211 5.53 -3.61 9.01
C GLY A 211 5.71 -4.57 10.19
N TRP A 212 4.60 -5.05 10.75
CA TRP A 212 4.60 -6.10 11.78
C TRP A 212 5.20 -7.41 11.27
N GLY A 213 5.12 -7.68 9.98
CA GLY A 213 5.94 -8.57 9.20
C GLY A 213 6.74 -7.77 8.18
N VAL A 214 7.36 -8.46 7.21
CA VAL A 214 8.02 -7.84 6.06
C VAL A 214 7.41 -8.39 4.79
N GLY A 215 6.91 -7.52 3.93
CA GLY A 215 6.29 -7.90 2.66
C GLY A 215 7.01 -7.35 1.45
N LEU A 216 6.66 -7.84 0.28
CA LEU A 216 7.18 -7.37 -1.00
C LEU A 216 6.05 -7.23 -2.00
N GLY A 217 5.89 -6.03 -2.54
CA GLY A 217 5.11 -5.81 -3.75
C GLY A 217 6.03 -5.57 -4.94
N MET A 218 5.66 -6.09 -6.10
CA MET A 218 6.50 -6.04 -7.30
C MET A 218 5.75 -5.38 -8.46
N ILE A 219 6.36 -4.39 -9.06
CA ILE A 219 5.93 -3.83 -10.35
C ILE A 219 6.88 -4.35 -11.42
N LEU A 220 6.36 -5.09 -12.38
CA LEU A 220 7.10 -5.62 -13.53
C LEU A 220 6.43 -5.16 -14.82
N ASN A 221 7.19 -4.56 -15.72
CA ASN A 221 6.71 -4.02 -16.99
C ASN A 221 5.50 -3.06 -16.81
N GLY A 222 5.54 -2.25 -15.76
CA GLY A 222 4.50 -1.24 -15.48
C GLY A 222 3.21 -1.80 -14.89
N SER A 223 3.21 -3.05 -14.45
CA SER A 223 2.03 -3.72 -13.88
C SER A 223 2.38 -4.41 -12.57
N LEU A 224 1.44 -4.46 -11.64
CA LEU A 224 1.59 -5.21 -10.40
C LEU A 224 1.68 -6.71 -10.70
N PHE A 225 2.79 -7.32 -10.30
CA PHE A 225 3.06 -8.73 -10.51
C PHE A 225 2.58 -9.56 -9.32
N ARG A 226 1.65 -10.47 -9.58
CA ARG A 226 1.03 -11.33 -8.56
C ARG A 226 1.44 -12.81 -8.65
N GLY A 227 2.25 -13.16 -9.66
CA GLY A 227 2.59 -14.57 -9.91
C GLY A 227 1.44 -15.38 -10.51
N ASN A 228 1.52 -16.69 -10.36
CA ASN A 228 0.55 -17.63 -10.97
C ASN A 228 -0.83 -17.61 -10.30
N ASN A 229 -0.87 -17.45 -8.98
CA ASN A 229 -2.07 -17.59 -8.14
C ASN A 229 -2.28 -16.45 -7.14
N GLY A 230 -1.63 -15.32 -7.35
CA GLY A 230 -1.75 -14.16 -6.47
C GLY A 230 -0.71 -14.05 -5.37
N PHE A 231 0.14 -15.06 -5.14
CA PHE A 231 1.01 -15.18 -3.97
C PHE A 231 2.48 -14.89 -4.25
N ALA A 232 2.79 -14.14 -5.30
CA ALA A 232 4.17 -13.73 -5.52
C ALA A 232 4.60 -12.67 -4.48
N GLY A 233 5.88 -12.72 -4.09
CA GLY A 233 6.44 -11.71 -3.17
C GLY A 233 6.69 -12.19 -1.76
N GLU A 234 6.70 -13.50 -1.51
CA GLU A 234 6.99 -14.11 -0.20
C GLU A 234 8.48 -13.98 0.19
N PHE A 235 8.99 -12.79 0.01
CA PHE A 235 10.37 -12.37 0.21
C PHE A 235 10.85 -12.54 1.67
N SER A 236 9.97 -12.27 2.62
CA SER A 236 10.29 -12.34 4.04
C SER A 236 10.55 -13.78 4.52
N HIS A 237 10.11 -14.78 3.76
CA HIS A 237 10.28 -16.19 4.09
C HIS A 237 11.51 -16.83 3.43
N ILE A 238 12.36 -16.05 2.77
CA ILE A 238 13.67 -16.53 2.29
C ILE A 238 14.53 -16.91 3.51
N PRO A 239 15.06 -18.15 3.58
CA PRO A 239 15.85 -18.62 4.72
C PRO A 239 17.29 -18.07 4.65
N LEU A 240 17.51 -16.88 5.20
CA LEU A 240 18.81 -16.20 5.21
C LEU A 240 19.66 -16.45 6.44
N PHE A 241 19.09 -17.11 7.48
CA PHE A 241 19.74 -17.28 8.77
C PHE A 241 19.80 -18.73 9.20
N ASN A 242 20.92 -19.10 9.84
CA ASN A 242 21.09 -20.41 10.48
C ASN A 242 20.93 -20.30 12.01
N ASN A 243 19.90 -19.56 12.48
CA ASN A 243 19.69 -19.24 13.88
C ASN A 243 18.59 -20.05 14.56
N ASN A 244 18.02 -21.01 13.85
CA ASN A 244 16.94 -21.90 14.32
C ASN A 244 15.70 -21.18 14.91
N LYS A 245 15.50 -19.89 14.58
CA LYS A 245 14.29 -19.16 14.98
C LYS A 245 13.11 -19.61 14.13
N LEU A 246 12.04 -20.05 14.78
CA LEU A 246 10.80 -20.46 14.13
C LEU A 246 10.05 -19.23 13.58
N CYS A 247 9.71 -19.29 12.29
CA CYS A 247 8.86 -18.31 11.63
C CYS A 247 7.38 -18.73 11.70
N SER A 248 6.47 -17.78 11.61
CA SER A 248 5.02 -18.00 11.51
C SER A 248 4.62 -18.94 10.36
N CYS A 249 5.41 -18.99 9.28
CA CYS A 249 5.21 -19.92 8.15
C CYS A 249 5.60 -21.39 8.46
N GLY A 250 6.06 -21.71 9.68
CA GLY A 250 6.48 -23.05 10.10
C GLY A 250 7.91 -23.45 9.69
N LYS A 251 8.68 -22.55 9.07
CA LYS A 251 10.09 -22.75 8.71
C LYS A 251 11.01 -22.00 9.69
N SER A 252 12.30 -22.26 9.64
CA SER A 252 13.29 -21.55 10.45
C SER A 252 14.24 -20.71 9.60
N GLY A 253 14.78 -19.63 10.19
CA GLY A 253 15.79 -18.78 9.56
C GLY A 253 15.26 -17.83 8.50
N CYS A 254 13.96 -17.59 8.44
CA CYS A 254 13.34 -16.62 7.51
C CYS A 254 13.83 -15.20 7.78
N LEU A 255 13.93 -14.38 6.73
CA LEU A 255 14.32 -12.97 6.82
C LEU A 255 13.44 -12.21 7.83
N GLU A 256 12.14 -12.44 7.85
CA GLU A 256 11.19 -11.82 8.75
C GLU A 256 11.55 -11.94 10.22
N THR A 257 12.12 -13.10 10.62
CA THR A 257 12.47 -13.37 12.04
C THR A 257 13.59 -12.48 12.58
N GLU A 258 14.22 -11.68 11.71
CA GLU A 258 15.27 -10.73 12.08
C GLU A 258 14.99 -9.28 11.62
N THR A 259 13.89 -9.03 10.92
CA THR A 259 13.71 -7.73 10.22
C THR A 259 12.36 -7.06 10.42
N SER A 260 11.37 -7.71 11.03
CA SER A 260 10.06 -7.09 11.28
C SER A 260 10.11 -6.03 12.39
N LEU A 261 9.12 -5.14 12.42
CA LEU A 261 9.00 -4.15 13.50
C LEU A 261 8.68 -4.79 14.85
N LEU A 262 8.07 -5.97 14.88
CA LEU A 262 7.92 -6.74 16.11
C LEU A 262 9.28 -7.19 16.66
N VAL A 263 10.20 -7.58 15.78
CA VAL A 263 11.58 -7.91 16.16
C VAL A 263 12.32 -6.67 16.67
N LEU A 264 12.08 -5.48 16.09
CA LEU A 264 12.63 -4.22 16.58
C LEU A 264 12.25 -3.99 18.06
N ILE A 265 10.95 -4.12 18.38
CA ILE A 265 10.43 -3.94 19.73
C ILE A 265 11.01 -4.99 20.68
N ASP A 266 11.01 -6.28 20.29
CA ASP A 266 11.56 -7.36 21.11
C ASP A 266 13.07 -7.15 21.43
N LYS A 267 13.86 -6.73 20.45
CA LYS A 267 15.28 -6.39 20.64
C LYS A 267 15.46 -5.16 21.55
N ALA A 268 14.58 -4.17 21.47
CA ALA A 268 14.62 -2.99 22.36
C ALA A 268 14.34 -3.41 23.81
N VAL A 269 13.28 -4.19 24.04
CA VAL A 269 12.93 -4.72 25.39
C VAL A 269 14.08 -5.52 25.99
N LYS A 270 14.64 -6.47 25.23
CA LYS A 270 15.77 -7.29 25.67
C LYS A 270 17.02 -6.47 25.96
N GLY A 271 17.37 -5.54 25.08
CA GLY A 271 18.55 -4.71 25.28
C GLY A 271 18.48 -3.84 26.53
N LEU A 272 17.29 -3.29 26.84
CA LEU A 272 17.09 -2.55 28.09
C LEU A 272 17.20 -3.45 29.32
N ALA A 273 16.63 -4.67 29.27
CA ALA A 273 16.77 -5.67 30.32
C ALA A 273 18.23 -6.08 30.54
N ASP A 274 19.02 -6.12 29.46
CA ASP A 274 20.47 -6.41 29.49
C ASP A 274 21.33 -5.20 29.88
N GLY A 275 20.71 -4.07 30.29
CA GLY A 275 21.39 -2.90 30.80
C GLY A 275 21.90 -1.92 29.73
N LYS A 276 21.38 -1.97 28.49
CA LYS A 276 21.69 -0.95 27.47
C LYS A 276 21.17 0.41 27.92
N ILE A 277 22.02 1.42 27.79
CA ILE A 277 21.66 2.83 28.08
C ILE A 277 20.91 3.41 26.89
N SER A 278 19.72 3.92 27.15
CA SER A 278 18.86 4.55 26.14
C SER A 278 17.90 5.56 26.79
N SER A 279 17.43 6.52 26.04
CA SER A 279 16.35 7.42 26.45
C SER A 279 14.99 6.71 26.62
N LEU A 280 14.89 5.44 26.29
CA LEU A 280 13.69 4.61 26.47
C LEU A 280 13.43 4.20 27.91
N GLN A 281 14.43 4.19 28.80
CA GLN A 281 14.45 3.52 30.12
C GLN A 281 13.22 3.79 31.01
N ASP A 282 12.70 5.02 30.99
CA ASP A 282 11.67 5.42 31.97
C ASP A 282 10.22 5.26 31.49
N HIS A 283 10.00 4.94 30.21
CA HIS A 283 8.66 4.96 29.61
C HIS A 283 8.41 3.92 28.50
N PHE A 284 9.28 2.90 28.43
CA PHE A 284 9.18 1.83 27.44
C PHE A 284 9.42 0.46 28.14
N PRO A 285 8.67 -0.62 27.80
CA PRO A 285 7.55 -0.61 26.85
C PRO A 285 6.28 -0.03 27.45
N THR A 286 5.42 0.55 26.58
CA THR A 286 4.12 1.09 27.01
C THR A 286 3.04 0.02 27.08
N GLY A 287 3.25 -1.13 26.44
CA GLY A 287 2.27 -2.19 26.22
C GLY A 287 1.39 -1.98 24.97
N GLU A 288 1.54 -0.86 24.26
CA GLU A 288 0.90 -0.57 22.99
C GLU A 288 1.92 -0.71 21.84
N ILE A 289 1.82 -1.77 21.06
CA ILE A 289 2.81 -2.15 20.02
C ILE A 289 3.09 -0.99 19.04
N GLU A 290 2.05 -0.27 18.59
CA GLU A 290 2.21 0.86 17.67
C GLU A 290 3.03 1.98 18.29
N LYS A 291 2.66 2.37 19.50
CA LYS A 291 3.34 3.42 20.27
C LYS A 291 4.77 3.05 20.62
N ASP A 292 5.01 1.80 20.99
CA ASP A 292 6.35 1.30 21.27
C ASP A 292 7.25 1.41 20.04
N CYS A 293 6.73 1.06 18.86
CA CYS A 293 7.45 1.21 17.60
C CYS A 293 7.77 2.68 17.28
N GLU A 294 6.80 3.57 17.43
CA GLU A 294 6.96 5.01 17.20
C GLU A 294 8.00 5.63 18.16
N ILE A 295 7.94 5.28 19.45
CA ILE A 295 8.90 5.75 20.46
C ILE A 295 10.33 5.34 20.10
N ILE A 296 10.56 4.10 19.64
CA ILE A 296 11.89 3.65 19.22
C ILE A 296 12.39 4.45 18.01
N MET A 297 11.54 4.63 16.99
CA MET A 297 11.91 5.37 15.77
C MET A 297 12.17 6.84 16.06
N ASP A 298 11.38 7.46 16.90
CA ASP A 298 11.55 8.83 17.36
C ASP A 298 12.83 9.02 18.19
N ALA A 299 13.13 8.09 19.11
CA ALA A 299 14.36 8.11 19.87
C ALA A 299 15.57 8.01 18.94
N ALA A 300 15.53 7.10 17.94
CA ALA A 300 16.58 7.00 16.95
C ALA A 300 16.75 8.28 16.13
N ALA A 301 15.65 8.90 15.70
CA ALA A 301 15.67 10.18 14.98
C ALA A 301 16.26 11.32 15.81
N ARG A 302 16.09 11.29 17.14
CA ARG A 302 16.72 12.24 18.09
C ARG A 302 18.16 11.90 18.47
N GLY A 303 18.72 10.83 17.92
CA GLY A 303 20.12 10.47 18.12
C GLY A 303 20.38 9.46 19.23
N ASP A 304 19.36 8.77 19.75
CA ASP A 304 19.56 7.67 20.69
C ASP A 304 20.39 6.56 20.05
N LYS A 305 21.57 6.34 20.62
CA LYS A 305 22.58 5.42 20.07
C LYS A 305 22.06 3.99 20.00
N PHE A 306 21.39 3.52 21.05
CA PHE A 306 20.87 2.17 21.10
C PHE A 306 19.77 1.93 20.06
N CYS A 307 18.82 2.86 19.93
CA CYS A 307 17.76 2.79 18.91
C CYS A 307 18.32 2.83 17.48
N ILE A 308 19.35 3.67 17.23
CA ILE A 308 20.07 3.70 15.94
C ILE A 308 20.75 2.35 15.66
N GLU A 309 21.38 1.72 16.67
CA GLU A 309 22.02 0.40 16.52
C GLU A 309 21.00 -0.66 16.15
N LEU A 310 19.80 -0.64 16.72
CA LEU A 310 18.72 -1.56 16.38
C LEU A 310 18.24 -1.41 14.93
N ILE A 311 17.97 -0.17 14.50
CA ILE A 311 17.56 0.12 13.12
C ILE A 311 18.69 -0.25 12.15
N ARG A 312 19.95 -0.01 12.50
CA ARG A 312 21.10 -0.38 11.68
C ARG A 312 21.19 -1.90 11.49
N GLU A 313 21.00 -2.68 12.53
CA GLU A 313 21.04 -4.15 12.46
C GLU A 313 19.93 -4.69 11.55
N ILE A 314 18.70 -4.27 11.78
CA ILE A 314 17.54 -4.66 10.99
C ILE A 314 17.68 -4.22 9.53
N GLY A 315 18.09 -2.97 9.31
CA GLY A 315 18.30 -2.41 7.97
C GLY A 315 19.39 -3.14 7.17
N TYR A 316 20.47 -3.56 7.83
CA TYR A 316 21.49 -4.40 7.20
C TYR A 316 20.92 -5.74 6.74
N HIS A 317 20.10 -6.39 7.56
CA HIS A 317 19.46 -7.65 7.19
C HIS A 317 18.43 -7.49 6.06
N ILE A 318 17.65 -6.41 6.08
CA ILE A 318 16.78 -6.04 4.93
C ILE A 318 17.63 -5.87 3.67
N GLY A 319 18.78 -5.17 3.77
CA GLY A 319 19.70 -4.97 2.65
C GLY A 319 20.27 -6.26 2.06
N ARG A 320 20.53 -7.29 2.88
CA ARG A 320 20.91 -8.63 2.38
C ARG A 320 19.80 -9.24 1.52
N GLY A 321 18.55 -9.14 1.96
CA GLY A 321 17.42 -9.58 1.17
C GLY A 321 17.25 -8.76 -0.12
N VAL A 322 17.41 -7.43 -0.04
CA VAL A 322 17.36 -6.52 -1.18
C VAL A 322 18.43 -6.88 -2.22
N ALA A 323 19.63 -7.28 -1.80
CA ALA A 323 20.67 -7.76 -2.72
C ALA A 323 20.21 -8.95 -3.56
N ILE A 324 19.45 -9.89 -2.96
CA ILE A 324 18.87 -11.03 -3.69
C ILE A 324 17.84 -10.56 -4.72
N LEU A 325 16.98 -9.61 -4.37
CA LEU A 325 15.99 -9.05 -5.30
C LEU A 325 16.69 -8.37 -6.49
N ILE A 326 17.77 -7.63 -6.25
CA ILE A 326 18.55 -6.99 -7.31
C ILE A 326 19.18 -8.04 -8.23
N HIS A 327 19.73 -9.11 -7.69
CA HIS A 327 20.34 -10.19 -8.50
C HIS A 327 19.30 -10.92 -9.36
N LEU A 328 18.09 -11.15 -8.85
CA LEU A 328 17.07 -11.93 -9.56
C LEU A 328 16.28 -11.10 -10.57
N LEU A 329 15.99 -9.84 -10.27
CA LEU A 329 15.01 -9.05 -11.00
C LEU A 329 15.58 -7.79 -11.63
N ASN A 330 16.80 -7.36 -11.22
CA ASN A 330 17.46 -6.15 -11.69
C ASN A 330 16.51 -4.94 -11.82
N PRO A 331 15.85 -4.54 -10.72
CA PRO A 331 14.87 -3.47 -10.77
C PRO A 331 15.55 -2.11 -10.92
N ARG A 332 14.83 -1.13 -11.46
CA ARG A 332 15.29 0.26 -11.51
C ARG A 332 15.32 0.90 -10.12
N SER A 333 14.33 0.57 -9.28
CA SER A 333 14.23 1.13 -7.93
C SER A 333 13.71 0.11 -6.93
N ILE A 334 14.13 0.29 -5.69
CA ILE A 334 13.59 -0.37 -4.50
C ILE A 334 13.12 0.71 -3.54
N VAL A 335 11.86 0.64 -3.13
CA VAL A 335 11.26 1.58 -2.19
C VAL A 335 11.02 0.88 -0.86
N LEU A 336 11.57 1.42 0.22
CA LEU A 336 11.30 0.99 1.59
C LEU A 336 10.06 1.74 2.08
N SER A 337 8.96 1.03 2.26
CA SER A 337 7.64 1.61 2.52
C SER A 337 6.96 0.97 3.73
N GLY A 338 5.68 1.22 3.92
CA GLY A 338 4.90 0.78 5.07
C GLY A 338 5.21 1.58 6.33
N ARG A 339 4.80 1.06 7.48
CA ARG A 339 4.98 1.71 8.79
C ARG A 339 6.44 2.01 9.11
N GLY A 340 7.37 1.15 8.69
CA GLY A 340 8.80 1.33 8.89
C GLY A 340 9.37 2.57 8.23
N SER A 341 8.70 3.14 7.21
CA SER A 341 9.15 4.39 6.57
C SER A 341 9.24 5.58 7.54
N LEU A 342 8.59 5.52 8.71
CA LEU A 342 8.70 6.52 9.78
C LEU A 342 10.14 6.71 10.28
N ALA A 343 11.00 5.68 10.26
CA ALA A 343 12.41 5.83 10.59
C ALA A 343 13.21 6.60 9.52
N GLY A 344 12.59 6.91 8.38
CA GLY A 344 13.16 7.75 7.35
C GLY A 344 14.51 7.26 6.83
N ARG A 345 15.42 8.19 6.65
CA ARG A 345 16.74 7.93 6.06
C ARG A 345 17.66 7.01 6.89
N LEU A 346 17.28 6.68 8.14
CA LEU A 346 18.07 5.76 8.97
C LEU A 346 18.21 4.37 8.35
N TRP A 347 17.26 3.97 7.50
CA TRP A 347 17.34 2.70 6.75
C TRP A 347 18.40 2.70 5.65
N LEU A 348 18.72 3.85 5.04
CA LEU A 348 19.52 3.87 3.80
C LEU A 348 20.97 3.43 4.01
N ALA A 349 21.62 3.90 5.08
CA ALA A 349 23.02 3.58 5.34
C ALA A 349 23.26 2.07 5.57
N PRO A 350 22.52 1.37 6.45
CA PRO A 350 22.70 -0.05 6.67
C PRO A 350 22.30 -0.90 5.46
N VAL A 351 21.26 -0.53 4.72
CA VAL A 351 20.89 -1.21 3.46
C VAL A 351 22.03 -1.06 2.44
N GLN A 352 22.56 0.15 2.25
CA GLN A 352 23.68 0.38 1.32
C GLN A 352 24.94 -0.39 1.74
N MET A 353 25.22 -0.49 3.03
CA MET A 353 26.34 -1.30 3.54
C MET A 353 26.19 -2.77 3.14
N ALA A 354 24.99 -3.33 3.34
CA ALA A 354 24.72 -4.72 2.95
C ALA A 354 24.81 -4.91 1.41
N LEU A 355 24.35 -3.94 0.62
CA LEU A 355 24.48 -4.00 -0.84
C LEU A 355 25.95 -3.98 -1.28
N ASN A 356 26.79 -3.17 -0.64
CA ASN A 356 28.22 -3.14 -0.95
C ASN A 356 28.92 -4.48 -0.66
N GLU A 357 28.47 -5.20 0.37
CA GLU A 357 29.04 -6.50 0.77
C GLU A 357 28.47 -7.67 -0.03
N HIS A 358 27.19 -7.63 -0.40
CA HIS A 358 26.46 -8.80 -0.89
C HIS A 358 25.92 -8.67 -2.32
N CYS A 359 25.95 -7.50 -2.93
CA CYS A 359 25.45 -7.31 -4.29
C CYS A 359 26.56 -7.11 -5.30
N ILE A 360 26.38 -7.63 -6.51
CA ILE A 360 27.28 -7.36 -7.64
C ILE A 360 27.31 -5.84 -7.88
N PRO A 361 28.50 -5.18 -7.81
CA PRO A 361 28.58 -3.72 -7.86
C PRO A 361 27.91 -3.08 -9.07
N ARG A 362 28.03 -3.71 -10.24
CA ARG A 362 27.42 -3.23 -11.48
C ARG A 362 25.88 -3.17 -11.41
N LEU A 363 25.25 -4.08 -10.69
CA LEU A 363 23.80 -4.10 -10.50
C LEU A 363 23.39 -3.10 -9.40
N ALA A 364 24.09 -3.12 -8.27
CA ALA A 364 23.82 -2.23 -7.14
C ALA A 364 23.88 -0.74 -7.54
N THR A 365 24.84 -0.34 -8.38
CA THR A 365 24.98 1.06 -8.81
C THR A 365 23.88 1.54 -9.76
N GLN A 366 23.13 0.63 -10.37
CA GLN A 366 22.03 0.96 -11.30
C GLN A 366 20.65 0.93 -10.65
N THR A 367 20.54 0.42 -9.42
CA THR A 367 19.30 0.34 -8.66
C THR A 367 19.25 1.47 -7.62
N ALA A 368 18.26 2.36 -7.71
CA ALA A 368 18.00 3.35 -6.68
C ALA A 368 17.32 2.69 -5.47
N VAL A 369 17.79 2.99 -4.26
CA VAL A 369 17.11 2.59 -3.01
C VAL A 369 16.62 3.86 -2.32
N GLU A 370 15.33 3.94 -2.09
CA GLU A 370 14.64 5.13 -1.56
C GLU A 370 13.72 4.73 -0.42
N VAL A 371 13.42 5.70 0.45
CA VAL A 371 12.37 5.55 1.47
C VAL A 371 11.11 6.23 0.96
N SER A 372 9.98 5.60 1.16
CA SER A 372 8.67 6.11 0.76
C SER A 372 8.39 7.52 1.28
N GLU A 373 7.92 8.39 0.40
CA GLU A 373 7.36 9.69 0.75
C GLU A 373 5.86 9.62 1.08
N LEU A 374 5.17 8.55 0.70
CA LEU A 374 3.77 8.32 1.03
C LEU A 374 3.59 7.90 2.49
N GLY A 375 4.66 7.38 3.09
CA GLY A 375 4.64 6.95 4.48
C GLY A 375 3.62 5.83 4.74
N TYR A 376 2.98 5.93 5.90
CA TYR A 376 1.98 4.95 6.32
C TYR A 376 0.64 5.09 5.56
N ASP A 377 0.42 6.18 4.83
CA ASP A 377 -0.78 6.36 3.98
C ASP A 377 -0.73 5.54 2.70
N ALA A 378 0.43 5.00 2.33
CA ALA A 378 0.58 4.14 1.15
C ALA A 378 -0.43 2.98 1.12
N GLU A 379 -0.76 2.41 2.28
CA GLU A 379 -1.73 1.31 2.40
C GLU A 379 -3.15 1.75 2.00
N LEU A 380 -3.62 2.91 2.51
CA LEU A 380 -4.94 3.45 2.18
C LEU A 380 -4.99 3.94 0.73
N LEU A 381 -3.93 4.58 0.24
CA LEU A 381 -3.82 4.99 -1.15
C LEU A 381 -3.84 3.79 -2.11
N GLY A 382 -3.19 2.69 -1.74
CA GLY A 382 -3.19 1.45 -2.49
C GLY A 382 -4.57 0.81 -2.57
N SER A 383 -5.29 0.81 -1.45
CA SER A 383 -6.68 0.33 -1.39
C SER A 383 -7.62 1.17 -2.25
N ALA A 384 -7.44 2.51 -2.27
CA ALA A 384 -8.19 3.38 -3.17
C ALA A 384 -7.82 3.13 -4.64
N ALA A 385 -6.53 2.96 -4.95
CA ALA A 385 -6.08 2.63 -6.29
C ALA A 385 -6.63 1.29 -6.79
N LEU A 386 -6.78 0.28 -5.92
CA LEU A 386 -7.40 -1.01 -6.26
C LEU A 386 -8.83 -0.83 -6.79
N VAL A 387 -9.63 0.03 -6.16
CA VAL A 387 -10.98 0.34 -6.65
C VAL A 387 -10.92 0.96 -8.04
N MET A 388 -10.02 1.91 -8.27
CA MET A 388 -9.88 2.59 -9.57
C MET A 388 -9.38 1.67 -10.68
N GLU A 389 -8.49 0.71 -10.38
CA GLU A 389 -8.07 -0.33 -11.34
C GLU A 389 -9.26 -1.17 -11.78
N ASN A 390 -10.10 -1.61 -10.84
CA ASN A 390 -11.27 -2.45 -11.11
C ASN A 390 -12.45 -1.65 -11.69
N TYR A 391 -12.60 -0.38 -11.34
CA TYR A 391 -13.68 0.49 -11.83
C TYR A 391 -13.67 0.65 -13.35
N ALA A 392 -12.49 0.72 -13.97
CA ALA A 392 -12.34 0.89 -15.41
C ALA A 392 -12.28 -0.45 -16.19
N THR A 393 -12.21 -1.58 -15.49
CA THR A 393 -12.21 -2.91 -16.11
C THR A 393 -13.62 -3.28 -16.57
N PRO A 394 -13.80 -3.90 -17.77
CA PRO A 394 -15.10 -4.25 -18.34
C PRO A 394 -15.89 -5.26 -17.50
#